data_a8b23c4196ae3d71cf6bf6e19a6206dd
#
_entry.id   a8b23c4196ae3d71cf6bf6e19a6206dd
#
_cell.length_a   1.000
_cell.length_b   1.000
_cell.length_c   1.000
_cell.angle_alpha   90.00
_cell.angle_beta   90.00
_cell.angle_gamma   90.00
#
_symmetry.space_group_name_H-M   'P 1'
#
loop_
_entity.id
_entity.type
_entity.pdbx_description
1 polymer ?
#
loop_
_entity_poly.entity_id
_entity_poly.type
_entity_poly.pdbx_seq_one_letter_code
_entity_poly.pdbx_strand_id
1 'polypeptide(L)'
;MSEETKTTAAGAEGEAVESQNFIHQFIKEDIAPGGQFAGMQVHTRFPPEPNGYLHIGHCKALIIDFGSAEKFGGICNLRMDDTNPAKEDTEFVDAIKEDIHWLGFDWGDRFFYGSDYFEEDYRQAVGLIKKG
;
A
#
# COMPACT_ATOMS: atom_id res chain seq x y z
N MET A 1 -25.52 63.97 -0.23
CA MET A 1 -25.52 62.98 -1.29
C MET A 1 -24.09 62.48 -1.44
N SER A 2 -23.80 61.33 -0.86
CA SER A 2 -22.47 60.70 -0.89
C SER A 2 -22.70 59.29 -1.40
N GLU A 3 -22.20 59.02 -2.62
CA GLU A 3 -22.24 57.69 -3.22
C GLU A 3 -21.17 56.80 -2.57
N GLU A 4 -21.62 55.73 -1.94
CA GLU A 4 -20.76 54.67 -1.49
C GLU A 4 -20.40 53.75 -2.64
N THR A 5 -19.14 53.75 -2.98
CA THR A 5 -18.54 52.81 -3.94
C THR A 5 -18.32 51.46 -3.26
N LYS A 6 -19.12 50.49 -3.60
CA LYS A 6 -19.04 49.12 -3.14
C LYS A 6 -17.95 48.37 -3.93
N THR A 7 -16.76 48.22 -3.35
CA THR A 7 -15.68 47.45 -3.93
C THR A 7 -15.96 45.97 -3.63
N THR A 8 -16.31 45.19 -4.66
CA THR A 8 -16.39 43.75 -4.63
C THR A 8 -14.98 43.19 -4.67
N ALA A 9 -14.51 42.67 -3.55
CA ALA A 9 -13.31 41.85 -3.51
C ALA A 9 -13.65 40.46 -4.09
N ALA A 10 -13.14 40.18 -5.27
CA ALA A 10 -13.11 38.84 -5.84
C ALA A 10 -12.18 37.98 -4.99
N GLY A 11 -12.76 37.01 -4.28
CA GLY A 11 -12.00 36.02 -3.54
C GLY A 11 -11.21 35.14 -4.52
N ALA A 12 -9.90 35.20 -4.42
CA ALA A 12 -9.06 34.16 -4.99
C ALA A 12 -9.31 32.88 -4.18
N GLU A 13 -10.03 31.92 -4.74
CA GLU A 13 -10.07 30.56 -4.25
C GLU A 13 -8.65 30.00 -4.43
N GLY A 14 -7.86 30.04 -3.37
CA GLY A 14 -6.59 29.36 -3.30
C GLY A 14 -6.88 27.87 -3.39
N GLU A 15 -6.43 27.21 -4.45
CA GLU A 15 -6.38 25.76 -4.51
C GLU A 15 -5.66 25.28 -3.26
N ALA A 16 -6.36 24.50 -2.41
CA ALA A 16 -5.75 23.88 -1.25
C ALA A 16 -4.63 22.96 -1.77
N VAL A 17 -3.39 23.32 -1.47
CA VAL A 17 -2.23 22.51 -1.82
C VAL A 17 -2.37 21.21 -1.03
N GLU A 18 -2.84 20.16 -1.71
CA GLU A 18 -2.94 18.82 -1.14
C GLU A 18 -1.52 18.37 -0.75
N SER A 19 -1.30 18.18 0.55
CA SER A 19 -0.02 17.68 1.04
C SER A 19 0.21 16.28 0.48
N GLN A 20 1.06 16.18 -0.53
CA GLN A 20 1.41 14.90 -1.16
C GLN A 20 2.72 14.39 -0.53
N ASN A 21 2.70 13.13 -0.08
CA ASN A 21 3.96 12.48 0.27
C ASN A 21 4.74 12.13 -1.01
N PHE A 22 6.05 12.00 -0.89
CA PHE A 22 6.93 11.77 -2.05
C PHE A 22 6.65 10.44 -2.77
N ILE A 23 6.15 9.42 -2.06
CA ILE A 23 5.78 8.12 -2.66
C ILE A 23 4.62 8.32 -3.63
N HIS A 24 3.57 9.02 -3.20
CA HIS A 24 2.44 9.33 -4.06
C HIS A 24 2.82 10.19 -5.26
N GLN A 25 3.78 11.11 -5.08
CA GLN A 25 4.28 11.91 -6.18
C GLN A 25 4.99 11.03 -7.23
N PHE A 26 5.90 10.15 -6.81
CA PHE A 26 6.57 9.22 -7.72
C PHE A 26 5.59 8.28 -8.43
N ILE A 27 4.63 7.70 -7.70
CA ILE A 27 3.61 6.86 -8.32
C ILE A 27 2.85 7.65 -9.40
N LYS A 28 2.43 8.89 -9.09
CA LYS A 28 1.69 9.74 -10.02
C LYS A 28 2.50 10.05 -11.28
N GLU A 29 3.77 10.36 -11.14
CA GLU A 29 4.68 10.63 -12.27
C GLU A 29 4.90 9.37 -13.11
N ASP A 30 5.13 8.23 -12.48
CA ASP A 30 5.43 6.97 -13.14
C ASP A 30 4.27 6.40 -13.97
N ILE A 31 3.02 6.53 -13.46
CA ILE A 31 1.83 6.00 -14.15
C ILE A 31 1.19 6.99 -15.12
N ALA A 32 1.62 8.25 -15.10
CA ALA A 32 1.10 9.29 -16.00
C ALA A 32 1.44 9.00 -17.46
N PRO A 33 0.70 9.58 -18.43
CA PRO A 33 1.07 9.48 -19.85
C PRO A 33 2.51 9.96 -20.08
N GLY A 34 3.36 9.08 -20.61
CA GLY A 34 4.79 9.34 -20.79
C GLY A 34 5.69 8.97 -19.62
N GLY A 35 5.13 8.55 -18.50
CA GLY A 35 5.88 7.98 -17.37
C GLY A 35 6.43 6.58 -17.65
N GLN A 36 7.36 6.13 -16.83
CA GLN A 36 8.03 4.83 -16.99
C GLN A 36 7.04 3.65 -16.96
N PHE A 37 5.97 3.76 -16.19
CA PHE A 37 4.94 2.73 -16.01
C PHE A 37 3.55 3.23 -16.44
N ALA A 38 3.50 4.05 -17.50
CA ALA A 38 2.27 4.64 -17.99
C ALA A 38 1.15 3.63 -18.20
N GLY A 39 0.00 3.86 -17.54
CA GLY A 39 -1.17 3.01 -17.62
C GLY A 39 -1.11 1.71 -16.81
N MET A 40 -0.03 1.45 -16.08
CA MET A 40 0.03 0.29 -15.17
C MET A 40 -0.85 0.50 -13.94
N GLN A 41 -1.50 -0.59 -13.51
CA GLN A 41 -2.21 -0.60 -12.24
C GLN A 41 -1.23 -0.59 -11.07
N VAL A 42 -1.45 0.29 -10.10
CA VAL A 42 -0.68 0.30 -8.86
C VAL A 42 -0.94 -0.99 -8.09
N HIS A 43 0.12 -1.69 -7.74
CA HIS A 43 0.04 -2.94 -7.00
C HIS A 43 1.03 -2.90 -5.84
N THR A 44 0.51 -2.88 -4.63
CA THR A 44 1.27 -2.84 -3.40
C THR A 44 1.13 -4.15 -2.62
N ARG A 45 1.90 -4.29 -1.55
CA ARG A 45 1.89 -5.46 -0.69
C ARG A 45 2.21 -5.06 0.74
N PHE A 46 1.40 -5.52 1.68
CA PHE A 46 1.72 -5.48 3.10
C PHE A 46 2.16 -6.88 3.56
N PRO A 47 3.45 -7.07 3.93
CA PRO A 47 4.01 -8.37 4.28
C PRO A 47 4.31 -8.48 5.79
N PRO A 48 3.30 -8.58 6.68
CA PRO A 48 3.56 -8.70 8.11
C PRO A 48 4.14 -10.08 8.44
N GLU A 49 5.05 -10.13 9.42
CA GLU A 49 5.51 -11.36 10.04
C GLU A 49 4.53 -11.75 11.15
N PRO A 50 3.91 -12.95 11.12
CA PRO A 50 2.87 -13.34 12.10
C PRO A 50 3.48 -13.84 13.42
N ASN A 51 4.39 -13.06 14.01
CA ASN A 51 5.12 -13.35 15.25
C ASN A 51 4.67 -12.49 16.44
N GLY A 52 3.63 -11.67 16.26
CA GLY A 52 3.09 -10.78 17.28
C GLY A 52 1.93 -9.94 16.75
N TYR A 53 1.35 -9.15 17.65
CA TYR A 53 0.28 -8.21 17.31
C TYR A 53 0.83 -6.99 16.59
N LEU A 54 -0.02 -6.36 15.74
CA LEU A 54 0.31 -5.09 15.13
C LEU A 54 0.39 -3.96 16.17
N HIS A 55 1.16 -2.95 15.87
CA HIS A 55 1.27 -1.74 16.67
C HIS A 55 1.21 -0.49 15.79
N ILE A 56 1.23 0.69 16.41
CA ILE A 56 1.08 1.97 15.69
C ILE A 56 2.08 2.16 14.54
N GLY A 57 3.27 1.57 14.63
CA GLY A 57 4.25 1.59 13.55
C GLY A 57 3.77 0.88 12.28
N HIS A 58 3.02 -0.21 12.43
CA HIS A 58 2.40 -0.93 11.31
C HIS A 58 1.30 -0.12 10.64
N CYS A 59 0.57 0.72 11.38
CA CYS A 59 -0.44 1.61 10.80
C CYS A 59 0.15 2.55 9.74
N LYS A 60 1.37 3.02 9.93
CA LYS A 60 2.07 3.83 8.91
C LYS A 60 2.28 3.04 7.61
N ALA A 61 2.77 1.81 7.72
CA ALA A 61 2.95 0.94 6.56
C ALA A 61 1.62 0.62 5.87
N LEU A 62 0.58 0.29 6.63
CA LEU A 62 -0.77 0.03 6.12
C LEU A 62 -1.34 1.22 5.35
N ILE A 63 -1.19 2.45 5.87
CA ILE A 63 -1.62 3.67 5.19
C ILE A 63 -0.85 3.88 3.89
N ILE A 64 0.44 3.55 3.86
CA ILE A 64 1.24 3.67 2.64
C ILE A 64 0.84 2.58 1.64
N ASP A 65 0.77 1.32 2.06
CA ASP A 65 0.54 0.20 1.15
C ASP A 65 -0.91 0.15 0.65
N PHE A 66 -1.88 0.03 1.54
CA PHE A 66 -3.30 0.00 1.18
C PHE A 66 -3.80 1.37 0.71
N GLY A 67 -3.43 2.45 1.40
CA GLY A 67 -3.86 3.79 1.04
C GLY A 67 -3.33 4.25 -0.32
N SER A 68 -2.11 3.87 -0.71
CA SER A 68 -1.61 4.14 -2.06
C SER A 68 -2.39 3.36 -3.12
N ALA A 69 -2.68 2.08 -2.86
CA ALA A 69 -3.49 1.28 -3.78
C ALA A 69 -4.89 1.91 -3.95
N GLU A 70 -5.57 2.27 -2.87
CA GLU A 70 -6.89 2.92 -2.93
C GLU A 70 -6.84 4.25 -3.67
N LYS A 71 -5.87 5.12 -3.35
CA LYS A 71 -5.74 6.44 -3.96
C LYS A 71 -5.57 6.40 -5.48
N PHE A 72 -4.86 5.40 -5.99
CA PHE A 72 -4.56 5.27 -7.42
C PHE A 72 -5.41 4.20 -8.12
N GLY A 73 -6.49 3.71 -7.49
CA GLY A 73 -7.36 2.68 -8.08
C GLY A 73 -6.66 1.35 -8.33
N GLY A 74 -5.65 1.06 -7.52
CA GLY A 74 -4.86 -0.16 -7.58
C GLY A 74 -5.34 -1.25 -6.66
N ILE A 75 -4.45 -2.20 -6.39
CA ILE A 75 -4.70 -3.35 -5.51
C ILE A 75 -3.56 -3.51 -4.50
N CYS A 76 -3.88 -4.05 -3.32
CA CYS A 76 -2.90 -4.39 -2.30
C CYS A 76 -3.04 -5.86 -1.90
N ASN A 77 -1.93 -6.59 -1.88
CA ASN A 77 -1.88 -7.96 -1.37
C ASN A 77 -1.55 -7.97 0.12
N LEU A 78 -2.23 -8.82 0.88
CA LEU A 78 -1.81 -9.20 2.22
C LEU A 78 -1.04 -10.52 2.12
N ARG A 79 0.25 -10.49 2.41
CA ARG A 79 1.08 -11.69 2.41
C ARG A 79 1.76 -11.88 3.75
N MET A 80 1.39 -12.90 4.49
CA MET A 80 2.09 -13.28 5.72
C MET A 80 3.52 -13.74 5.39
N ASP A 81 4.50 -13.10 6.01
CA ASP A 81 5.90 -13.52 5.92
C ASP A 81 6.17 -14.58 6.98
N ASP A 82 5.64 -15.77 6.74
CA ASP A 82 5.66 -16.93 7.63
C ASP A 82 6.86 -17.85 7.34
N THR A 83 8.05 -17.28 7.22
CA THR A 83 9.26 -18.01 6.88
C THR A 83 10.02 -18.57 8.09
N ASN A 84 9.57 -18.26 9.31
CA ASN A 84 10.17 -18.72 10.56
C ASN A 84 9.19 -19.58 11.38
N PRO A 85 9.15 -20.90 11.19
CA PRO A 85 8.16 -21.80 11.83
C PRO A 85 8.25 -21.87 13.36
N ALA A 86 9.33 -21.35 13.95
CA ALA A 86 9.50 -21.37 15.40
C ALA A 86 8.78 -20.24 16.15
N LYS A 87 8.23 -19.25 15.44
CA LYS A 87 7.65 -18.03 16.03
C LYS A 87 6.26 -17.68 15.55
N GLU A 88 5.67 -18.49 14.69
CA GLU A 88 4.43 -18.18 14.00
C GLU A 88 3.25 -18.87 14.67
N ASP A 89 2.22 -18.08 14.95
CA ASP A 89 0.97 -18.57 15.53
C ASP A 89 -0.22 -18.11 14.70
N THR A 90 -1.19 -18.99 14.52
CA THR A 90 -2.46 -18.70 13.84
C THR A 90 -3.23 -17.58 14.54
N GLU A 91 -3.09 -17.43 15.85
CA GLU A 91 -3.68 -16.33 16.62
C GLU A 91 -3.22 -14.96 16.09
N PHE A 92 -1.93 -14.82 15.81
CA PHE A 92 -1.41 -13.55 15.27
C PHE A 92 -1.88 -13.28 13.84
N VAL A 93 -2.00 -14.31 13.02
CA VAL A 93 -2.57 -14.18 11.66
C VAL A 93 -3.99 -13.62 11.71
N ASP A 94 -4.83 -14.18 12.58
CA ASP A 94 -6.22 -13.75 12.72
C ASP A 94 -6.32 -12.33 13.29
N ALA A 95 -5.52 -12.00 14.30
CA ALA A 95 -5.46 -10.67 14.88
C ALA A 95 -5.00 -9.62 13.85
N ILE A 96 -4.00 -9.93 13.02
CA ILE A 96 -3.54 -9.03 11.94
C ILE A 96 -4.66 -8.76 10.94
N LYS A 97 -5.39 -9.78 10.52
CA LYS A 97 -6.53 -9.62 9.61
C LYS A 97 -7.62 -8.74 10.22
N GLU A 98 -7.95 -8.96 11.49
CA GLU A 98 -8.96 -8.17 12.20
C GLU A 98 -8.54 -6.71 12.30
N ASP A 99 -7.30 -6.43 12.69
CA ASP A 99 -6.76 -5.08 12.80
C ASP A 99 -6.77 -4.32 11.47
N ILE A 100 -6.41 -4.98 10.37
CA ILE A 100 -6.44 -4.37 9.03
C ILE A 100 -7.86 -4.01 8.64
N HIS A 101 -8.84 -4.89 8.84
CA HIS A 101 -10.25 -4.61 8.59
C HIS A 101 -10.78 -3.50 9.51
N TRP A 102 -10.39 -3.50 10.78
CA TRP A 102 -10.77 -2.44 11.72
C TRP A 102 -10.27 -1.06 11.28
N LEU A 103 -9.09 -0.99 10.66
CA LEU A 103 -8.56 0.24 10.07
C LEU A 103 -9.26 0.65 8.76
N GLY A 104 -10.17 -0.18 8.24
CA GLY A 104 -10.96 0.11 7.05
C GLY A 104 -10.35 -0.39 5.74
N PHE A 105 -9.29 -1.19 5.80
CA PHE A 105 -8.64 -1.77 4.62
C PHE A 105 -9.12 -3.19 4.33
N ASP A 106 -9.07 -3.58 3.06
CA ASP A 106 -9.46 -4.91 2.59
C ASP A 106 -8.50 -5.37 1.48
N TRP A 107 -8.12 -6.64 1.55
CA TRP A 107 -7.29 -7.30 0.53
C TRP A 107 -8.10 -8.14 -0.46
N GLY A 108 -9.41 -8.31 -0.24
CA GLY A 108 -10.27 -9.19 -1.05
C GLY A 108 -9.83 -10.66 -0.99
N ASP A 109 -9.58 -11.25 -2.14
CA ASP A 109 -9.07 -12.63 -2.30
C ASP A 109 -7.53 -12.71 -2.37
N ARG A 110 -6.83 -11.59 -2.20
CA ARG A 110 -5.38 -11.49 -2.36
C ARG A 110 -4.65 -11.69 -1.02
N PHE A 111 -4.93 -12.82 -0.37
CA PHE A 111 -4.25 -13.26 0.84
C PHE A 111 -3.31 -14.42 0.53
N PHE A 112 -2.06 -14.32 0.96
CA PHE A 112 -1.01 -15.29 0.64
C PHE A 112 -0.14 -15.58 1.86
N TYR A 113 0.48 -16.76 1.88
CA TYR A 113 1.58 -17.12 2.77
C TYR A 113 2.89 -17.18 2.00
N GLY A 114 3.98 -16.69 2.59
CA GLY A 114 5.32 -16.82 2.01
C GLY A 114 5.74 -18.27 1.90
N SER A 115 5.39 -19.10 2.90
CA SER A 115 5.69 -20.54 2.95
C SER A 115 5.05 -21.35 1.81
N ASP A 116 3.97 -20.88 1.22
CA ASP A 116 3.31 -21.57 0.08
C ASP A 116 4.22 -21.64 -1.16
N TYR A 117 5.26 -20.80 -1.23
CA TYR A 117 6.15 -20.69 -2.37
C TYR A 117 7.49 -21.40 -2.20
N PHE A 118 7.77 -22.05 -1.06
CA PHE A 118 9.08 -22.67 -0.79
C PHE A 118 9.50 -23.70 -1.84
N GLU A 119 8.60 -24.53 -2.31
CA GLU A 119 8.91 -25.53 -3.35
C GLU A 119 9.24 -24.84 -4.69
N GLU A 120 8.51 -23.80 -5.06
CA GLU A 120 8.78 -23.01 -6.26
C GLU A 120 10.12 -22.28 -6.14
N ASP A 121 10.40 -21.66 -5.00
CA ASP A 121 11.66 -20.95 -4.72
C ASP A 121 12.86 -21.91 -4.87
N TYR A 122 12.75 -23.11 -4.30
CA TYR A 122 13.76 -24.16 -4.43
C TYR A 122 13.96 -24.56 -5.90
N ARG A 123 12.88 -24.78 -6.62
CA ARG A 123 12.91 -25.14 -8.06
C ARG A 123 13.59 -24.06 -8.91
N GLN A 124 13.27 -22.79 -8.64
CA GLN A 124 13.89 -21.66 -9.33
C GLN A 124 15.37 -21.52 -8.99
N ALA A 125 15.75 -21.68 -7.72
CA ALA A 125 17.16 -21.68 -7.31
C ALA A 125 17.98 -22.76 -8.03
N VAL A 126 17.47 -23.99 -8.09
CA VAL A 126 18.08 -25.10 -8.85
C VAL A 126 18.17 -24.77 -10.34
N GLY A 127 17.14 -24.11 -10.89
CA GLY A 127 17.11 -23.66 -12.28
C GLY A 127 18.22 -22.65 -12.59
N LEU A 128 18.43 -21.69 -11.69
CA LEU A 128 19.52 -20.70 -11.82
C LEU A 128 20.90 -21.34 -11.74
N ILE A 129 21.12 -22.26 -10.81
CA ILE A 129 22.39 -23.01 -10.70
C ILE A 129 22.71 -23.77 -12.00
N LYS A 130 21.68 -24.39 -12.61
CA LYS A 130 21.85 -25.13 -13.87
C LYS A 130 22.12 -24.22 -15.07
N LYS A 131 21.79 -22.95 -15.01
CA LYS A 131 22.08 -21.98 -16.06
C LYS A 131 23.50 -21.44 -16.00
N GLY A 132 24.16 -21.53 -14.87
CA GLY A 132 25.52 -21.01 -14.62
C GLY A 132 25.47 -19.59 -14.06
#